data_af281fb7fa6d5e557a7074a90a5e5624
#
_entry.id   af281fb7fa6d5e557a7074a90a5e5624
#
_cell.length_a   1.000
_cell.length_b   1.000
_cell.length_c   1.000
_cell.angle_alpha   90.00
_cell.angle_beta   90.00
_cell.angle_gamma   90.00
#
_symmetry.space_group_name_H-M   'P 1'
#
loop_
_entity.id
_entity.type
_entity.pdbx_description
1 polymer ?
#
loop_
_entity_poly.entity_id
_entity_poly.type
_entity_poly.pdbx_seq_one_letter_code
_entity_poly.pdbx_strand_id
1 'polypeptide(L)'
;MEYLRLLLNEQMAFLTLSSPLDEISFSLGPNNLPYNLPIHPNLVHFTIGLFAIAITFDIAGALYPLEKRILRFLALPVTRLSFHDVGWYNILASCAITFLTVATGIYEMLLAAPIQGVKSSLGLGSMPTMIMHGVGGAILLLLIVIMTVWRGFQRFAWRRDLGRQVSWSYLLSGVLILVILAVHGTLGAELAAEFGVHITADQLLAAGADLNEVLP
;
A
#
# COMPACT_ATOMS: atom_id res chain seq x y z
N MET A 1 54.18 -29.00 9.99
CA MET A 1 53.78 -27.74 10.66
C MET A 1 53.03 -26.84 9.71
N GLU A 2 53.43 -26.74 8.43
CA GLU A 2 52.74 -25.93 7.40
C GLU A 2 51.36 -26.46 7.02
N TYR A 3 51.22 -27.79 6.93
CA TYR A 3 49.94 -28.45 6.62
C TYR A 3 48.88 -28.24 7.70
N LEU A 4 49.28 -28.16 8.94
CA LEU A 4 48.39 -27.90 10.10
C LEU A 4 47.92 -26.41 10.10
N ARG A 5 48.75 -25.49 9.64
CA ARG A 5 48.40 -24.06 9.45
C ARG A 5 47.42 -23.87 8.32
N LEU A 6 47.57 -24.60 7.24
CA LEU A 6 46.62 -24.53 6.09
C LEU A 6 45.26 -25.10 6.49
N LEU A 7 45.17 -26.22 7.20
CA LEU A 7 43.93 -26.78 7.70
C LEU A 7 43.23 -25.88 8.75
N LEU A 8 44.00 -25.24 9.62
CA LEU A 8 43.47 -24.28 10.59
C LEU A 8 42.98 -23.01 9.90
N ASN A 9 43.65 -22.54 8.84
CA ASN A 9 43.21 -21.40 8.07
C ASN A 9 41.93 -21.72 7.24
N GLU A 10 41.83 -22.92 6.67
CA GLU A 10 40.56 -23.33 5.98
C GLU A 10 39.40 -23.52 6.97
N GLN A 11 39.67 -24.09 8.16
CA GLN A 11 38.64 -24.18 9.20
C GLN A 11 38.28 -22.83 9.82
N MET A 12 39.22 -21.91 9.93
CA MET A 12 38.93 -20.54 10.37
C MET A 12 38.23 -19.75 9.27
N ALA A 13 38.53 -19.97 7.98
CA ALA A 13 37.79 -19.40 6.85
C ALA A 13 36.38 -19.96 6.77
N PHE A 14 36.17 -21.24 7.14
CA PHE A 14 34.82 -21.84 7.21
C PHE A 14 34.02 -21.35 8.42
N LEU A 15 34.71 -20.99 9.53
CA LEU A 15 34.09 -20.37 10.72
C LEU A 15 33.88 -18.84 10.57
N THR A 16 34.53 -18.20 9.57
CA THR A 16 34.25 -16.84 9.11
C THR A 16 33.26 -16.82 7.94
N LEU A 17 32.73 -17.98 7.51
CA LEU A 17 31.54 -18.04 6.73
C LEU A 17 30.45 -17.33 7.54
N SER A 18 30.08 -16.17 7.03
CA SER A 18 28.96 -15.34 7.41
C SER A 18 27.97 -16.09 8.31
N SER A 19 27.76 -15.59 9.51
CA SER A 19 26.68 -16.13 10.35
C SER A 19 25.38 -16.08 9.52
N PRO A 20 24.41 -16.96 9.74
CA PRO A 20 23.11 -16.84 9.10
C PRO A 20 22.50 -15.43 9.27
N LEU A 21 22.94 -14.69 10.29
CA LEU A 21 22.58 -13.29 10.53
C LEU A 21 23.32 -12.34 9.57
N ASP A 22 24.55 -12.64 9.16
CA ASP A 22 25.29 -11.85 8.17
C ASP A 22 24.74 -12.09 6.76
N GLU A 23 24.35 -13.32 6.44
CA GLU A 23 23.62 -13.65 5.20
C GLU A 23 22.24 -12.99 5.16
N ILE A 24 21.52 -12.95 6.30
CA ILE A 24 20.27 -12.21 6.45
C ILE A 24 20.52 -10.71 6.32
N SER A 25 21.58 -10.17 6.89
CA SER A 25 21.91 -8.74 6.78
C SER A 25 22.28 -8.33 5.35
N PHE A 26 22.91 -9.22 4.57
CA PHE A 26 23.20 -9.02 3.15
C PHE A 26 21.93 -9.16 2.27
N SER A 27 20.92 -9.87 2.74
CA SER A 27 19.61 -9.99 2.09
C SER A 27 18.60 -8.94 2.53
N LEU A 28 19.01 -7.96 3.35
CA LEU A 28 18.17 -6.82 3.69
C LEU A 28 17.89 -6.01 2.44
N GLY A 29 16.62 -5.80 2.19
CA GLY A 29 16.15 -4.95 1.09
C GLY A 29 16.56 -3.49 1.27
N PRO A 30 16.21 -2.64 0.30
CA PRO A 30 16.44 -1.20 0.39
C PRO A 30 15.95 -0.64 1.74
N ASN A 31 16.70 0.30 2.33
CA ASN A 31 16.40 0.91 3.63
C ASN A 31 16.43 -0.04 4.84
N ASN A 32 17.29 -1.05 4.84
CA ASN A 32 17.43 -2.01 5.93
C ASN A 32 16.16 -2.83 6.24
N LEU A 33 15.26 -2.96 5.29
CA LEU A 33 14.10 -3.80 5.45
C LEU A 33 14.51 -5.29 5.43
N PRO A 34 13.93 -6.13 6.29
CA PRO A 34 14.27 -7.56 6.35
C PRO A 34 13.70 -8.37 5.18
N TYR A 35 13.35 -7.72 4.08
CA TYR A 35 12.79 -8.32 2.88
C TYR A 35 13.00 -7.40 1.66
N ASN A 36 13.17 -8.03 0.49
CA ASN A 36 13.38 -7.30 -0.78
C ASN A 36 12.07 -6.88 -1.46
N LEU A 37 10.95 -7.50 -1.08
CA LEU A 37 9.66 -7.18 -1.71
C LEU A 37 9.07 -5.89 -1.13
N PRO A 38 8.54 -4.98 -1.96
CA PRO A 38 7.87 -3.77 -1.50
C PRO A 38 6.47 -4.11 -0.93
N ILE A 39 6.41 -4.69 0.27
CA ILE A 39 5.17 -5.22 0.85
C ILE A 39 4.16 -4.10 1.07
N HIS A 40 4.56 -3.02 1.74
CA HIS A 40 3.67 -1.88 1.99
C HIS A 40 3.13 -1.26 0.69
N PRO A 41 3.95 -0.89 -0.32
CA PRO A 41 3.44 -0.38 -1.59
C PRO A 41 2.45 -1.31 -2.29
N ASN A 42 2.70 -2.63 -2.27
CA ASN A 42 1.79 -3.61 -2.85
C ASN A 42 0.44 -3.61 -2.12
N LEU A 43 0.43 -3.61 -0.78
CA LEU A 43 -0.80 -3.54 0.01
C LEU A 43 -1.55 -2.23 -0.20
N VAL A 44 -0.86 -1.10 -0.41
CA VAL A 44 -1.47 0.19 -0.78
C VAL A 44 -2.28 0.06 -2.07
N HIS A 45 -1.74 -0.58 -3.10
CA HIS A 45 -2.45 -0.80 -4.36
C HIS A 45 -3.72 -1.62 -4.17
N PHE A 46 -3.67 -2.69 -3.35
CA PHE A 46 -4.87 -3.45 -3.00
C PHE A 46 -5.90 -2.62 -2.25
N THR A 47 -5.47 -1.83 -1.26
CA THR A 47 -6.36 -0.93 -0.51
C THR A 47 -7.11 0.02 -1.44
N ILE A 48 -6.38 0.73 -2.30
CA ILE A 48 -6.95 1.72 -3.22
C ILE A 48 -7.86 1.03 -4.24
N GLY A 49 -7.39 -0.05 -4.86
CA GLY A 49 -8.14 -0.80 -5.87
C GLY A 49 -9.47 -1.34 -5.33
N LEU A 50 -9.45 -2.01 -4.18
CA LEU A 50 -10.65 -2.57 -3.55
C LEU A 50 -11.64 -1.47 -3.12
N PHE A 51 -11.14 -0.36 -2.56
CA PHE A 51 -11.98 0.76 -2.17
C PHE A 51 -12.62 1.44 -3.41
N ALA A 52 -11.84 1.65 -4.47
CA ALA A 52 -12.34 2.21 -5.72
C ALA A 52 -13.41 1.32 -6.36
N ILE A 53 -13.19 0.00 -6.41
CA ILE A 53 -14.17 -0.96 -6.90
C ILE A 53 -15.43 -0.91 -6.04
N ALA A 54 -15.30 -0.87 -4.70
CA ALA A 54 -16.44 -0.82 -3.80
C ALA A 54 -17.35 0.38 -4.09
N ILE A 55 -16.78 1.58 -4.15
CA ILE A 55 -17.54 2.81 -4.39
C ILE A 55 -18.12 2.83 -5.81
N THR A 56 -17.37 2.41 -6.82
CA THR A 56 -17.83 2.33 -8.21
C THR A 56 -19.06 1.41 -8.34
N PHE A 57 -19.01 0.23 -7.73
CA PHE A 57 -20.12 -0.72 -7.78
C PHE A 57 -21.32 -0.26 -6.95
N ASP A 58 -21.12 0.41 -5.82
CA ASP A 58 -22.22 1.00 -5.06
C ASP A 58 -22.89 2.18 -5.84
N ILE A 59 -22.10 2.99 -6.58
CA ILE A 59 -22.64 4.02 -7.50
C ILE A 59 -23.42 3.37 -8.62
N ALA A 60 -22.88 2.33 -9.27
CA ALA A 60 -23.59 1.61 -10.34
C ALA A 60 -24.91 1.03 -9.82
N GLY A 61 -24.91 0.42 -8.64
CA GLY A 61 -26.14 -0.07 -8.00
C GLY A 61 -27.15 1.03 -7.67
N ALA A 62 -26.69 2.21 -7.23
CA ALA A 62 -27.55 3.36 -6.94
C ALA A 62 -28.18 3.96 -8.22
N LEU A 63 -27.43 4.02 -9.32
CA LEU A 63 -27.87 4.53 -10.60
C LEU A 63 -28.66 3.50 -11.43
N TYR A 64 -28.68 2.23 -11.03
CA TYR A 64 -29.52 1.22 -11.69
C TYR A 64 -31.00 1.64 -11.69
N PRO A 65 -31.73 1.64 -12.79
CA PRO A 65 -31.52 0.85 -14.02
C PRO A 65 -30.93 1.62 -15.22
N LEU A 66 -30.29 2.78 -15.04
CA LEU A 66 -29.74 3.55 -16.16
C LEU A 66 -28.73 2.74 -16.99
N GLU A 67 -27.93 1.91 -16.33
CA GLU A 67 -26.93 1.04 -16.93
C GLU A 67 -27.52 -0.20 -17.62
N LYS A 68 -28.81 -0.47 -17.42
CA LYS A 68 -29.46 -1.68 -17.93
C LYS A 68 -29.30 -1.87 -19.45
N ARG A 69 -29.24 -0.77 -20.21
CA ARG A 69 -29.02 -0.82 -21.66
C ARG A 69 -27.61 -1.32 -22.00
N ILE A 70 -26.58 -0.77 -21.30
CA ILE A 70 -25.18 -1.14 -21.50
C ILE A 70 -24.95 -2.59 -21.08
N LEU A 71 -25.47 -2.98 -19.91
CA LEU A 71 -25.33 -4.34 -19.40
C LEU A 71 -26.02 -5.38 -20.27
N ARG A 72 -27.17 -5.02 -20.86
CA ARG A 72 -27.85 -5.88 -21.84
C ARG A 72 -27.04 -6.01 -23.12
N PHE A 73 -26.44 -4.92 -23.61
CA PHE A 73 -25.58 -4.96 -24.78
C PHE A 73 -24.35 -5.86 -24.56
N LEU A 74 -23.77 -5.83 -23.33
CA LEU A 74 -22.65 -6.69 -22.94
C LEU A 74 -23.09 -8.12 -22.55
N ALA A 75 -24.36 -8.45 -22.67
CA ALA A 75 -24.93 -9.75 -22.26
C ALA A 75 -24.66 -10.14 -20.80
N LEU A 76 -24.55 -9.16 -19.89
CA LEU A 76 -24.30 -9.38 -18.47
C LEU A 76 -25.62 -9.50 -17.70
N PRO A 77 -25.95 -10.67 -17.10
CA PRO A 77 -27.15 -10.89 -16.31
C PRO A 77 -26.95 -10.34 -14.88
N VAL A 78 -26.84 -9.01 -14.74
CA VAL A 78 -26.64 -8.38 -13.43
C VAL A 78 -27.91 -7.71 -12.92
N THR A 79 -28.03 -7.67 -11.61
CA THR A 79 -29.11 -7.01 -10.87
C THR A 79 -28.52 -5.87 -10.02
N ARG A 80 -29.39 -4.95 -9.58
CA ARG A 80 -29.00 -3.92 -8.60
C ARG A 80 -28.37 -4.54 -7.34
N LEU A 81 -28.91 -5.65 -6.85
CA LEU A 81 -28.40 -6.36 -5.70
C LEU A 81 -26.97 -6.86 -5.93
N SER A 82 -26.69 -7.41 -7.10
CA SER A 82 -25.35 -7.89 -7.46
C SER A 82 -24.29 -6.78 -7.38
N PHE A 83 -24.61 -5.57 -7.83
CA PHE A 83 -23.71 -4.42 -7.71
C PHE A 83 -23.43 -4.09 -6.24
N HIS A 84 -24.48 -4.01 -5.42
CA HIS A 84 -24.33 -3.72 -4.00
C HIS A 84 -23.62 -4.84 -3.22
N ASP A 85 -23.73 -6.09 -3.66
CA ASP A 85 -22.97 -7.21 -3.08
C ASP A 85 -21.48 -7.09 -3.39
N VAL A 86 -21.12 -6.78 -4.64
CA VAL A 86 -19.72 -6.51 -5.01
C VAL A 86 -19.18 -5.33 -4.22
N GLY A 87 -19.93 -4.23 -4.13
CA GLY A 87 -19.55 -3.05 -3.33
C GLY A 87 -19.27 -3.41 -1.87
N TRP A 88 -20.17 -4.19 -1.24
CA TRP A 88 -20.04 -4.62 0.14
C TRP A 88 -18.79 -5.48 0.40
N TYR A 89 -18.58 -6.52 -0.39
CA TYR A 89 -17.44 -7.41 -0.19
C TYR A 89 -16.10 -6.70 -0.44
N ASN A 90 -16.05 -5.80 -1.42
CA ASN A 90 -14.83 -5.05 -1.70
C ASN A 90 -14.50 -4.02 -0.61
N ILE A 91 -15.51 -3.34 0.00
CA ILE A 91 -15.21 -2.41 1.10
C ILE A 91 -14.77 -3.14 2.36
N LEU A 92 -15.31 -4.33 2.64
CA LEU A 92 -14.83 -5.20 3.73
C LEU A 92 -13.39 -5.63 3.50
N ALA A 93 -13.07 -6.11 2.30
CA ALA A 93 -11.72 -6.53 1.92
C ALA A 93 -10.74 -5.34 1.98
N SER A 94 -11.13 -4.17 1.46
CA SER A 94 -10.34 -2.94 1.55
C SER A 94 -10.06 -2.59 3.01
N CYS A 95 -11.07 -2.62 3.88
CA CYS A 95 -10.89 -2.35 5.30
C CYS A 95 -9.88 -3.32 5.95
N ALA A 96 -10.02 -4.61 5.72
CA ALA A 96 -9.10 -5.62 6.26
C ALA A 96 -7.65 -5.42 5.77
N ILE A 97 -7.47 -5.20 4.47
CA ILE A 97 -6.16 -4.95 3.88
C ILE A 97 -5.56 -3.65 4.38
N THR A 98 -6.36 -2.60 4.60
CA THR A 98 -5.85 -1.30 5.09
C THR A 98 -5.19 -1.43 6.47
N PHE A 99 -5.68 -2.30 7.36
CA PHE A 99 -4.99 -2.57 8.63
C PHE A 99 -3.58 -3.12 8.40
N LEU A 100 -3.43 -4.08 7.49
CA LEU A 100 -2.13 -4.63 7.13
C LEU A 100 -1.24 -3.59 6.46
N THR A 101 -1.82 -2.78 5.57
CA THR A 101 -1.12 -1.68 4.87
C THR A 101 -0.54 -0.69 5.86
N VAL A 102 -1.34 -0.22 6.83
CA VAL A 102 -0.87 0.76 7.83
C VAL A 102 0.14 0.13 8.78
N ALA A 103 -0.06 -1.12 9.20
CA ALA A 103 0.89 -1.81 10.07
C ALA A 103 2.27 -1.97 9.40
N THR A 104 2.29 -2.42 8.13
CA THR A 104 3.55 -2.54 7.37
C THR A 104 4.16 -1.16 7.07
N GLY A 105 3.36 -0.15 6.78
CA GLY A 105 3.83 1.21 6.54
C GLY A 105 4.48 1.83 7.79
N ILE A 106 3.91 1.64 8.98
CA ILE A 106 4.52 2.08 10.24
C ILE A 106 5.84 1.33 10.48
N TYR A 107 5.84 0.01 10.26
CA TYR A 107 7.04 -0.80 10.43
C TYR A 107 8.16 -0.33 9.48
N GLU A 108 7.87 -0.15 8.21
CA GLU A 108 8.83 0.33 7.22
C GLU A 108 9.30 1.76 7.52
N MET A 109 8.41 2.64 7.99
CA MET A 109 8.74 4.01 8.38
C MET A 109 9.75 4.06 9.54
N LEU A 110 9.70 3.12 10.47
CA LEU A 110 10.63 3.05 11.60
C LEU A 110 12.04 2.60 11.16
N LEU A 111 12.16 1.88 10.06
CA LEU A 111 13.42 1.34 9.54
C LEU A 111 13.98 2.19 8.40
N ALA A 112 13.14 2.94 7.68
CA ALA A 112 13.54 3.72 6.51
C ALA A 112 14.56 4.81 6.85
N ALA A 113 15.55 4.95 5.97
CA ALA A 113 16.56 6.01 6.01
C ALA A 113 16.49 6.84 4.72
N PRO A 114 15.49 7.72 4.57
CA PRO A 114 15.32 8.51 3.35
C PRO A 114 16.46 9.49 3.15
N ILE A 115 16.75 9.84 1.89
CA ILE A 115 17.77 10.81 1.51
C ILE A 115 17.45 12.16 2.17
N GLN A 116 18.46 12.73 2.83
CA GLN A 116 18.36 14.01 3.52
C GLN A 116 18.89 15.17 2.64
N GLY A 117 18.45 16.40 2.93
CA GLY A 117 18.95 17.59 2.25
C GLY A 117 18.30 17.91 0.91
N VAL A 118 17.44 17.03 0.40
CA VAL A 118 16.63 17.24 -0.82
C VAL A 118 15.23 17.70 -0.42
N LYS A 119 14.57 18.42 -1.34
CA LYS A 119 13.15 18.76 -1.24
C LYS A 119 12.39 18.12 -2.37
N SER A 120 11.19 17.63 -2.08
CA SER A 120 10.27 17.08 -3.07
C SER A 120 9.73 18.16 -4.02
N SER A 121 9.05 17.73 -5.06
CA SER A 121 8.31 18.59 -6.00
C SER A 121 7.27 19.46 -5.30
N LEU A 122 6.76 19.02 -4.14
CA LEU A 122 5.87 19.80 -3.25
C LEU A 122 6.63 20.75 -2.30
N GLY A 123 7.96 20.82 -2.38
CA GLY A 123 8.80 21.68 -1.54
C GLY A 123 9.03 21.14 -0.12
N LEU A 124 8.59 19.92 0.18
CA LEU A 124 8.73 19.27 1.49
C LEU A 124 10.08 18.52 1.57
N GLY A 125 10.67 18.46 2.76
CA GLY A 125 11.80 17.57 3.03
C GLY A 125 11.35 16.13 3.30
N SER A 126 12.30 15.19 3.34
CA SER A 126 12.03 13.76 3.53
C SER A 126 11.26 13.46 4.81
N MET A 127 11.66 14.01 5.95
CA MET A 127 11.02 13.76 7.24
C MET A 127 9.58 14.31 7.31
N PRO A 128 9.29 15.59 6.94
CA PRO A 128 7.92 16.07 6.84
C PRO A 128 7.05 15.24 5.92
N THR A 129 7.54 14.83 4.74
CA THR A 129 6.80 13.97 3.79
C THR A 129 6.47 12.63 4.42
N MET A 130 7.43 12.00 5.11
CA MET A 130 7.25 10.72 5.76
C MET A 130 6.23 10.78 6.91
N ILE A 131 6.28 11.83 7.74
CA ILE A 131 5.31 12.05 8.82
C ILE A 131 3.91 12.29 8.25
N MET A 132 3.78 13.17 7.25
CA MET A 132 2.49 13.44 6.60
C MET A 132 1.90 12.20 5.96
N HIS A 133 2.74 11.38 5.31
CA HIS A 133 2.32 10.10 4.74
C HIS A 133 1.88 9.12 5.83
N GLY A 134 2.64 8.95 6.91
CA GLY A 134 2.28 8.04 8.00
C GLY A 134 0.99 8.44 8.72
N VAL A 135 0.87 9.73 9.12
CA VAL A 135 -0.33 10.26 9.79
C VAL A 135 -1.54 10.21 8.85
N GLY A 136 -1.36 10.61 7.58
CA GLY A 136 -2.42 10.56 6.58
C GLY A 136 -2.92 9.13 6.35
N GLY A 137 -2.03 8.14 6.32
CA GLY A 137 -2.38 6.72 6.24
C GLY A 137 -3.23 6.24 7.42
N ALA A 138 -2.90 6.67 8.65
CA ALA A 138 -3.70 6.37 9.84
C ALA A 138 -5.09 7.01 9.79
N ILE A 139 -5.20 8.26 9.32
CA ILE A 139 -6.49 8.94 9.12
C ILE A 139 -7.31 8.21 8.05
N LEU A 140 -6.70 7.81 6.94
CA LEU A 140 -7.38 7.05 5.88
C LEU A 140 -7.88 5.69 6.37
N LEU A 141 -7.11 4.97 7.20
CA LEU A 141 -7.59 3.76 7.86
C LEU A 141 -8.87 4.04 8.64
N LEU A 142 -8.87 5.07 9.49
CA LEU A 142 -10.06 5.44 10.28
C LEU A 142 -11.26 5.75 9.37
N LEU A 143 -11.06 6.53 8.29
CA LEU A 143 -12.10 6.85 7.33
C LEU A 143 -12.66 5.62 6.63
N ILE A 144 -11.81 4.67 6.21
CA ILE A 144 -12.24 3.43 5.57
C ILE A 144 -13.01 2.55 6.55
N VAL A 145 -12.58 2.46 7.81
CA VAL A 145 -13.32 1.76 8.87
C VAL A 145 -14.70 2.38 9.07
N ILE A 146 -14.78 3.70 9.21
CA ILE A 146 -16.08 4.42 9.36
C ILE A 146 -16.98 4.14 8.16
N MET A 147 -16.46 4.21 6.94
CA MET A 147 -17.22 3.93 5.72
C MET A 147 -17.72 2.49 5.68
N THR A 148 -16.90 1.54 6.10
CA THR A 148 -17.26 0.11 6.15
C THR A 148 -18.38 -0.14 7.17
N VAL A 149 -18.25 0.42 8.37
CA VAL A 149 -19.28 0.34 9.41
C VAL A 149 -20.58 1.01 8.94
N TRP A 150 -20.50 2.21 8.37
CA TRP A 150 -21.66 2.91 7.81
C TRP A 150 -22.35 2.08 6.73
N ARG A 151 -21.58 1.50 5.80
CA ARG A 151 -22.11 0.61 4.77
C ARG A 151 -22.80 -0.64 5.35
N GLY A 152 -22.21 -1.18 6.41
CA GLY A 152 -22.81 -2.30 7.18
C GLY A 152 -24.17 -1.93 7.78
N PHE A 153 -24.28 -0.77 8.44
CA PHE A 153 -25.54 -0.28 8.97
C PHE A 153 -26.58 -0.07 7.86
N GLN A 154 -26.21 0.50 6.73
CA GLN A 154 -27.10 0.66 5.58
C GLN A 154 -27.57 -0.69 5.04
N ARG A 155 -26.70 -1.71 5.05
CA ARG A 155 -27.02 -3.03 4.53
C ARG A 155 -27.92 -3.84 5.48
N PHE A 156 -27.63 -3.83 6.77
CA PHE A 156 -28.21 -4.77 7.71
C PHE A 156 -29.22 -4.15 8.68
N ALA A 157 -29.06 -2.88 9.07
CA ALA A 157 -29.88 -2.26 10.10
C ALA A 157 -30.88 -1.23 9.54
N TRP A 158 -30.44 -0.35 8.63
CA TRP A 158 -31.26 0.78 8.15
C TRP A 158 -32.00 0.50 6.86
N ARG A 159 -31.89 -0.70 6.35
CA ARG A 159 -32.49 -1.12 5.10
C ARG A 159 -34.02 -1.13 5.19
N ARG A 160 -34.65 -0.16 4.54
CA ARG A 160 -36.11 -0.08 4.40
C ARG A 160 -36.63 -0.62 3.06
N ASP A 161 -35.78 -0.70 2.06
CA ASP A 161 -36.07 -1.17 0.71
C ASP A 161 -34.95 -2.05 0.17
N LEU A 162 -35.32 -3.18 -0.44
CA LEU A 162 -34.39 -4.10 -1.06
C LEU A 162 -33.67 -3.49 -2.27
N GLY A 163 -34.30 -2.49 -2.91
CA GLY A 163 -33.76 -1.86 -4.09
C GLY A 163 -32.69 -0.81 -3.85
N ARG A 164 -32.66 -0.14 -2.69
CA ARG A 164 -31.71 0.95 -2.41
C ARG A 164 -30.96 0.66 -1.12
N GLN A 165 -29.72 0.21 -1.26
CA GLN A 165 -28.89 -0.18 -0.11
C GLN A 165 -27.91 0.93 0.34
N VAL A 166 -27.72 2.00 -0.44
CA VAL A 166 -26.75 3.06 -0.13
C VAL A 166 -27.40 4.44 -0.22
N SER A 167 -26.99 5.36 0.67
CA SER A 167 -27.37 6.77 0.62
C SER A 167 -26.43 7.58 -0.27
N TRP A 168 -26.93 8.70 -0.82
CA TRP A 168 -26.09 9.61 -1.59
C TRP A 168 -24.97 10.22 -0.75
N SER A 169 -25.20 10.49 0.53
CA SER A 169 -24.17 10.98 1.45
C SER A 169 -23.02 10.00 1.58
N TYR A 170 -23.31 8.68 1.69
CA TYR A 170 -22.27 7.65 1.70
C TYR A 170 -21.46 7.65 0.38
N LEU A 171 -22.13 7.70 -0.77
CA LEU A 171 -21.46 7.71 -2.07
C LEU A 171 -20.57 8.94 -2.26
N LEU A 172 -21.07 10.13 -1.90
CA LEU A 172 -20.29 11.37 -1.97
C LEU A 172 -19.06 11.32 -1.03
N SER A 173 -19.24 10.81 0.19
CA SER A 173 -18.11 10.60 1.11
C SER A 173 -17.09 9.60 0.54
N GLY A 174 -17.56 8.53 -0.08
CA GLY A 174 -16.69 7.55 -0.73
C GLY A 174 -15.87 8.16 -1.87
N VAL A 175 -16.48 8.97 -2.72
CA VAL A 175 -15.78 9.70 -3.80
C VAL A 175 -14.77 10.68 -3.21
N LEU A 176 -15.13 11.42 -2.15
CA LEU A 176 -14.21 12.33 -1.48
C LEU A 176 -12.98 11.58 -0.92
N ILE A 177 -13.20 10.43 -0.28
CA ILE A 177 -12.11 9.60 0.24
C ILE A 177 -11.22 9.07 -0.90
N LEU A 178 -11.78 8.72 -2.07
CA LEU A 178 -10.99 8.34 -3.26
C LEU A 178 -10.07 9.49 -3.71
N VAL A 179 -10.56 10.72 -3.69
CA VAL A 179 -9.72 11.90 -4.01
C VAL A 179 -8.62 12.06 -2.97
N ILE A 180 -8.93 11.92 -1.68
CA ILE A 180 -7.93 12.00 -0.60
C ILE A 180 -6.90 10.87 -0.74
N LEU A 181 -7.32 9.64 -1.06
CA LEU A 181 -6.42 8.51 -1.33
C LEU A 181 -5.47 8.80 -2.49
N ALA A 182 -5.96 9.39 -3.59
CA ALA A 182 -5.13 9.77 -4.72
C ALA A 182 -4.09 10.83 -4.34
N VAL A 183 -4.51 11.89 -3.65
CA VAL A 183 -3.60 12.95 -3.16
C VAL A 183 -2.59 12.39 -2.15
N HIS A 184 -3.04 11.53 -1.23
CA HIS A 184 -2.15 10.88 -0.26
C HIS A 184 -1.15 9.93 -0.93
N GLY A 185 -1.55 9.26 -2.00
CA GLY A 185 -0.69 8.39 -2.80
C GLY A 185 0.50 9.15 -3.42
N THR A 186 0.36 10.45 -3.74
CA THR A 186 1.48 11.25 -4.24
C THR A 186 2.59 11.40 -3.21
N LEU A 187 2.27 11.52 -1.91
CA LEU A 187 3.29 11.58 -0.85
C LEU A 187 4.10 10.27 -0.78
N GLY A 188 3.44 9.12 -0.95
CA GLY A 188 4.13 7.82 -1.02
C GLY A 188 5.00 7.69 -2.27
N ALA A 189 4.53 8.20 -3.40
CA ALA A 189 5.32 8.24 -4.65
C ALA A 189 6.56 9.14 -4.50
N GLU A 190 6.45 10.31 -3.85
CA GLU A 190 7.60 11.19 -3.57
C GLU A 190 8.61 10.52 -2.64
N LEU A 191 8.15 9.78 -1.61
CA LEU A 191 9.06 9.03 -0.73
C LEU A 191 9.89 8.02 -1.51
N ALA A 192 9.32 7.36 -2.51
CA ALA A 192 10.05 6.44 -3.37
C ALA A 192 10.91 7.19 -4.39
N ALA A 193 10.33 8.09 -5.18
CA ALA A 193 10.98 8.69 -6.35
C ALA A 193 12.02 9.76 -5.98
N GLU A 194 11.81 10.53 -4.91
CA GLU A 194 12.65 11.68 -4.58
C GLU A 194 13.52 11.45 -3.34
N PHE A 195 13.09 10.58 -2.43
CA PHE A 195 13.82 10.29 -1.20
C PHE A 195 14.41 8.87 -1.13
N GLY A 196 14.28 8.10 -2.21
CA GLY A 196 14.91 6.79 -2.37
C GLY A 196 14.35 5.70 -1.47
N VAL A 197 13.18 5.88 -0.88
CA VAL A 197 12.55 4.84 -0.07
C VAL A 197 12.09 3.71 -0.99
N HIS A 198 12.58 2.46 -0.75
CA HIS A 198 12.39 1.28 -1.61
C HIS A 198 13.10 1.31 -2.97
N ILE A 199 14.01 2.25 -3.22
CA ILE A 199 14.77 2.31 -4.49
C ILE A 199 16.25 2.06 -4.19
N THR A 200 16.73 0.88 -4.53
CA THR A 200 18.14 0.47 -4.29
C THR A 200 19.14 1.37 -5.03
N ALA A 201 18.83 1.75 -6.27
CA ALA A 201 19.71 2.59 -7.08
C ALA A 201 19.96 3.95 -6.43
N ASP A 202 18.92 4.61 -5.93
CA ASP A 202 19.03 5.92 -5.29
C ASP A 202 19.80 5.83 -3.96
N GLN A 203 19.68 4.74 -3.23
CA GLN A 203 20.45 4.50 -2.01
C GLN A 203 21.94 4.29 -2.31
N LEU A 204 22.27 3.52 -3.34
CA LEU A 204 23.63 3.31 -3.78
C LEU A 204 24.25 4.63 -4.25
N LEU A 205 23.52 5.44 -5.03
CA LEU A 205 23.96 6.78 -5.43
C LEU A 205 24.16 7.71 -4.21
N ALA A 206 23.24 7.69 -3.27
CA ALA A 206 23.34 8.48 -2.04
C ALA A 206 24.55 8.07 -1.18
N ALA A 207 24.93 6.78 -1.23
CA ALA A 207 26.14 6.25 -0.60
C ALA A 207 27.43 6.54 -1.41
N GLY A 208 27.33 7.21 -2.59
CA GLY A 208 28.46 7.52 -3.45
C GLY A 208 28.96 6.32 -4.28
N ALA A 209 28.13 5.29 -4.45
CA ALA A 209 28.47 4.14 -5.27
C ALA A 209 28.37 4.47 -6.77
N ASP A 210 29.27 3.94 -7.59
CA ASP A 210 29.13 3.94 -9.04
C ASP A 210 28.16 2.83 -9.45
N LEU A 211 27.01 3.20 -9.99
CA LEU A 211 25.97 2.24 -10.38
C LEU A 211 26.43 1.30 -11.49
N ASN A 212 27.38 1.72 -12.34
CA ASN A 212 27.90 0.87 -13.41
C ASN A 212 28.82 -0.25 -12.88
N GLU A 213 29.37 -0.07 -11.66
CA GLU A 213 30.21 -1.07 -11.02
C GLU A 213 29.40 -2.02 -10.11
N VAL A 214 28.26 -1.56 -9.58
CA VAL A 214 27.51 -2.26 -8.51
C VAL A 214 26.26 -2.97 -9.04
N LEU A 215 25.64 -2.45 -10.10
CA LEU A 215 24.50 -3.08 -10.75
C LEU A 215 24.93 -3.90 -11.95
N PRO A 216 24.47 -5.16 -12.07
CA PRO A 216 24.83 -6.04 -13.17
C PRO A 216 24.25 -5.58 -14.52
#